data_d10b60cd7bd75f5a831845732a923cb1
#
_entry.id   d10b60cd7bd75f5a831845732a923cb1
#
_cell.length_a   1.000
_cell.length_b   1.000
_cell.length_c   1.000
_cell.angle_alpha   90.00
_cell.angle_beta   90.00
_cell.angle_gamma   90.00
#
_symmetry.space_group_name_H-M   'P 1'
#
loop_
_entity.id
_entity.type
_entity.pdbx_description
1 polymer ?
#
loop_
_entity_poly.entity_id
_entity_poly.type
_entity_poly.pdbx_seq_one_letter_code
_entity_poly.pdbx_strand_id
1 'polypeptide(L)'
;MDASANNHGKLNPVSFSFIRFYILAFLFFAANSALTIILPLRSEAAGLSQAEIGLMMGAYMFTCMLLRPLAAQLLGKHGPLRVMQWLLLLHAVTLVLFMMGDVEAYLWLRALQGVATAFFSMTMQAGIVEKLEDKDRAQGLSMYTLFTMVPSLIIPILAIQIWESSREIWFTVLMIGLAALPLLIGYRVDQPRRTVQNQSYTLRDMFRSFRAIWRSTPLLISSAVMLFASCVFGATATFLPLYMVSTGHASAGVFLTIQGLVVILCRFVLRKKIPSDGSWNTWLIAGLLLCAALGTQMLALLEFIGPLVYLSAVFSGFALALMYPTLTTYLSFVLPADSRYVLMGMFMSSYDLGFSLGGLAMGLIVQNSSYSTMFTICTLLSVVAMMLVVIFRKRMESGNGERLSTAN
;
A
#
# COMPACT_ATOMS: atom_id res chain seq x y z
N MET A 1 -22.02 -33.28 -34.82
CA MET A 1 -21.93 -31.99 -35.49
C MET A 1 -22.46 -30.98 -34.50
N ASP A 2 -21.65 -30.37 -33.78
CA ASP A 2 -20.92 -29.16 -33.78
C ASP A 2 -19.93 -29.08 -32.57
N ALA A 3 -18.67 -29.36 -32.85
CA ALA A 3 -17.59 -29.27 -31.86
C ALA A 3 -16.74 -27.98 -32.05
N SER A 4 -17.38 -26.88 -32.50
CA SER A 4 -16.66 -25.66 -32.93
C SER A 4 -16.92 -24.38 -32.10
N ALA A 5 -17.58 -24.46 -30.93
CA ALA A 5 -18.06 -23.27 -30.24
C ALA A 5 -17.45 -23.03 -28.84
N ASN A 6 -16.25 -23.50 -28.50
CA ASN A 6 -15.67 -23.18 -27.18
C ASN A 6 -14.14 -23.04 -27.19
N ASN A 7 -13.58 -22.40 -28.20
CA ASN A 7 -12.18 -22.01 -28.19
C ASN A 7 -12.04 -20.52 -27.77
N HIS A 8 -12.56 -20.16 -26.62
CA HIS A 8 -12.14 -18.92 -25.93
C HIS A 8 -10.70 -19.15 -25.48
N GLY A 9 -9.76 -18.59 -26.25
CA GLY A 9 -8.34 -18.77 -26.05
C GLY A 9 -7.95 -18.59 -24.57
N LYS A 10 -7.41 -19.65 -23.99
CA LYS A 10 -6.88 -19.69 -22.62
C LYS A 10 -5.89 -18.54 -22.45
N LEU A 11 -6.25 -17.54 -21.67
CA LEU A 11 -5.42 -16.37 -21.44
C LEU A 11 -4.32 -16.75 -20.45
N ASN A 12 -3.08 -16.67 -20.91
CA ASN A 12 -1.89 -16.88 -20.07
C ASN A 12 -1.62 -15.59 -19.25
N PRO A 13 -1.24 -15.66 -17.96
CA PRO A 13 -0.85 -14.49 -17.15
C PRO A 13 0.23 -13.60 -17.77
N VAL A 14 1.00 -14.13 -18.72
CA VAL A 14 2.06 -13.40 -19.45
C VAL A 14 1.60 -12.99 -20.87
N SER A 15 0.33 -13.16 -21.22
CA SER A 15 -0.19 -12.73 -22.52
C SER A 15 -0.16 -11.21 -22.67
N PHE A 16 -0.09 -10.72 -23.90
CA PHE A 16 -0.05 -9.29 -24.22
C PHE A 16 -1.22 -8.50 -23.59
N SER A 17 -2.40 -9.11 -23.51
CA SER A 17 -3.55 -8.50 -22.83
C SER A 17 -3.29 -8.27 -21.34
N PHE A 18 -2.66 -9.24 -20.63
CA PHE A 18 -2.34 -9.11 -19.22
C PHE A 18 -1.15 -8.17 -18.97
N ILE A 19 -0.14 -8.18 -19.83
CA ILE A 19 0.98 -7.21 -19.76
C ILE A 19 0.44 -5.78 -19.80
N ARG A 20 -0.56 -5.49 -20.62
CA ARG A 20 -1.22 -4.17 -20.64
C ARG A 20 -1.88 -3.83 -19.31
N PHE A 21 -2.54 -4.80 -18.66
CA PHE A 21 -3.09 -4.61 -17.30
C PHE A 21 -2.01 -4.27 -16.28
N TYR A 22 -0.88 -4.98 -16.33
CA TYR A 22 0.23 -4.73 -15.42
C TYR A 22 0.90 -3.38 -15.66
N ILE A 23 1.10 -2.99 -16.92
CA ILE A 23 1.62 -1.67 -17.28
C ILE A 23 0.66 -0.56 -16.82
N LEU A 24 -0.66 -0.77 -16.98
CA LEU A 24 -1.66 0.17 -16.48
C LEU A 24 -1.57 0.34 -14.96
N ALA A 25 -1.40 -0.76 -14.22
CA ALA A 25 -1.19 -0.72 -12.78
C ALA A 25 0.11 0.01 -12.42
N PHE A 26 1.21 -0.27 -13.13
CA PHE A 26 2.48 0.43 -12.95
C PHE A 26 2.33 1.95 -13.10
N LEU A 27 1.75 2.40 -14.20
CA LEU A 27 1.58 3.83 -14.49
C LEU A 27 0.66 4.52 -13.49
N PHE A 28 -0.43 3.87 -13.10
CA PHE A 28 -1.35 4.41 -12.09
C PHE A 28 -0.66 4.61 -10.73
N PHE A 29 0.06 3.61 -10.26
CA PHE A 29 0.78 3.70 -8.98
C PHE A 29 2.06 4.54 -9.06
N ALA A 30 2.63 4.74 -10.25
CA ALA A 30 3.74 5.66 -10.47
C ALA A 30 3.38 7.11 -10.12
N ALA A 31 2.16 7.54 -10.47
CA ALA A 31 1.66 8.86 -10.09
C ALA A 31 1.59 9.02 -8.56
N ASN A 32 1.06 8.00 -7.85
CA ASN A 32 1.04 8.04 -6.39
C ASN A 32 2.45 8.11 -5.79
N SER A 33 3.38 7.33 -6.32
CA SER A 33 4.78 7.32 -5.85
C SER A 33 5.47 8.67 -6.05
N ALA A 34 5.25 9.33 -7.19
CA ALA A 34 5.77 10.68 -7.45
C ALA A 34 5.19 11.72 -6.49
N LEU A 35 3.86 11.72 -6.34
CA LEU A 35 3.16 12.67 -5.47
C LEU A 35 3.48 12.46 -3.99
N THR A 36 3.78 11.24 -3.57
CA THR A 36 4.18 10.95 -2.19
C THR A 36 5.48 11.65 -1.80
N ILE A 37 6.37 11.91 -2.76
CA ILE A 37 7.63 12.62 -2.53
C ILE A 37 7.48 14.13 -2.80
N ILE A 38 6.89 14.51 -3.92
CA ILE A 38 6.88 15.90 -4.38
C ILE A 38 5.90 16.76 -3.57
N LEU A 39 4.74 16.22 -3.20
CA LEU A 39 3.73 17.02 -2.50
C LEU A 39 4.18 17.51 -1.11
N PRO A 40 4.76 16.67 -0.23
CA PRO A 40 5.30 17.18 1.03
C PRO A 40 6.33 18.29 0.83
N LEU A 41 7.28 18.11 -0.10
CA LEU A 41 8.33 19.08 -0.40
C LEU A 41 7.77 20.40 -0.94
N ARG A 42 6.81 20.35 -1.88
CA ARG A 42 6.14 21.55 -2.39
C ARG A 42 5.33 22.25 -1.32
N SER A 43 4.64 21.51 -0.49
CA SER A 43 3.81 22.06 0.60
C SER A 43 4.66 22.75 1.66
N GLU A 44 5.79 22.16 2.04
CA GLU A 44 6.75 22.78 2.96
C GLU A 44 7.37 24.06 2.36
N ALA A 45 7.79 24.02 1.09
CA ALA A 45 8.32 25.19 0.39
C ALA A 45 7.28 26.33 0.24
N ALA A 46 5.98 26.00 0.20
CA ALA A 46 4.88 26.95 0.20
C ALA A 46 4.50 27.44 1.62
N GLY A 47 5.16 26.97 2.67
CA GLY A 47 4.95 27.40 4.04
C GLY A 47 3.85 26.68 4.81
N LEU A 48 3.34 25.53 4.33
CA LEU A 48 2.40 24.71 5.08
C LEU A 48 3.09 24.12 6.32
N SER A 49 2.34 24.04 7.41
CA SER A 49 2.79 23.40 8.63
C SER A 49 2.94 21.87 8.46
N GLN A 50 3.76 21.24 9.28
CA GLN A 50 3.96 19.79 9.25
C GLN A 50 2.66 19.01 9.52
N ALA A 51 1.74 19.56 10.31
CA ALA A 51 0.43 18.99 10.54
C ALA A 51 -0.46 19.03 9.29
N GLU A 52 -0.47 20.14 8.55
CA GLU A 52 -1.21 20.27 7.29
C GLU A 52 -0.66 19.32 6.23
N ILE A 53 0.67 19.20 6.12
CA ILE A 53 1.33 18.22 5.25
C ILE A 53 0.92 16.78 5.64
N GLY A 54 0.98 16.47 6.93
CA GLY A 54 0.58 15.16 7.44
C GLY A 54 -0.89 14.85 7.20
N LEU A 55 -1.79 15.82 7.41
CA LEU A 55 -3.21 15.69 7.13
C LEU A 55 -3.47 15.43 5.64
N MET A 56 -2.83 16.20 4.77
CA MET A 56 -2.91 16.04 3.32
C MET A 56 -2.45 14.66 2.88
N MET A 57 -1.32 14.20 3.37
CA MET A 57 -0.77 12.89 3.01
C MET A 57 -1.62 11.74 3.56
N GLY A 58 -2.14 11.89 4.78
CA GLY A 58 -3.03 10.92 5.42
C GLY A 58 -4.39 10.80 4.73
N ALA A 59 -4.93 11.90 4.17
CA ALA A 59 -6.23 11.93 3.52
C ALA A 59 -6.38 10.92 2.38
N TYR A 60 -5.30 10.66 1.64
CA TYR A 60 -5.27 9.67 0.56
C TYR A 60 -5.62 8.26 1.06
N MET A 61 -4.90 7.74 2.04
CA MET A 61 -5.13 6.40 2.58
C MET A 61 -6.40 6.31 3.42
N PHE A 62 -6.76 7.39 4.11
CA PHE A 62 -8.03 7.47 4.84
C PHE A 62 -9.22 7.31 3.90
N THR A 63 -9.20 8.01 2.77
CA THR A 63 -10.26 7.86 1.76
C THR A 63 -10.27 6.47 1.14
N CYS A 64 -9.08 5.87 0.87
CA CYS A 64 -8.99 4.48 0.43
C CYS A 64 -9.67 3.53 1.42
N MET A 65 -9.37 3.65 2.71
CA MET A 65 -9.94 2.84 3.77
C MET A 65 -11.48 2.89 3.77
N LEU A 66 -12.03 4.09 3.69
CA LEU A 66 -13.49 4.28 3.73
C LEU A 66 -14.19 3.72 2.49
N LEU A 67 -13.57 3.81 1.33
CA LEU A 67 -14.22 3.51 0.05
C LEU A 67 -13.97 2.10 -0.48
N ARG A 68 -12.99 1.34 0.03
CA ARG A 68 -12.75 -0.04 -0.42
C ARG A 68 -13.98 -0.94 -0.36
N PRO A 69 -14.79 -0.93 0.72
CA PRO A 69 -16.01 -1.73 0.77
C PRO A 69 -17.06 -1.29 -0.26
N LEU A 70 -17.17 0.02 -0.52
CA LEU A 70 -18.09 0.57 -1.52
C LEU A 70 -17.66 0.23 -2.96
N ALA A 71 -16.35 0.18 -3.20
CA ALA A 71 -15.81 -0.19 -4.51
C ALA A 71 -16.27 -1.58 -4.94
N ALA A 72 -16.29 -2.56 -4.02
CA ALA A 72 -16.75 -3.91 -4.29
C ALA A 72 -18.22 -3.95 -4.75
N GLN A 73 -19.09 -3.10 -4.17
CA GLN A 73 -20.52 -3.02 -4.53
C GLN A 73 -20.75 -2.39 -5.91
N LEU A 74 -20.10 -1.26 -6.18
CA LEU A 74 -20.27 -0.56 -7.46
C LEU A 74 -19.79 -1.40 -8.66
N LEU A 75 -18.71 -2.15 -8.48
CA LEU A 75 -18.22 -3.10 -9.46
C LEU A 75 -19.24 -4.17 -9.80
N GLY A 76 -20.01 -4.63 -8.79
CA GLY A 76 -21.10 -5.60 -9.01
C GLY A 76 -22.23 -5.07 -9.87
N LYS A 77 -22.56 -3.77 -9.79
CA LYS A 77 -23.70 -3.16 -10.50
C LYS A 77 -23.39 -2.72 -11.94
N HIS A 78 -22.23 -2.09 -12.17
CA HIS A 78 -21.97 -1.37 -13.43
C HIS A 78 -20.97 -2.08 -14.35
N GLY A 79 -20.35 -3.16 -13.86
CA GLY A 79 -19.30 -3.89 -14.56
C GLY A 79 -17.94 -3.16 -14.52
N PRO A 80 -16.85 -3.93 -14.53
CA PRO A 80 -15.50 -3.38 -14.29
C PRO A 80 -15.02 -2.42 -15.39
N LEU A 81 -15.46 -2.59 -16.66
CA LEU A 81 -14.97 -1.75 -17.77
C LEU A 81 -15.42 -0.28 -17.66
N ARG A 82 -16.72 -0.05 -17.44
CA ARG A 82 -17.24 1.33 -17.31
C ARG A 82 -16.65 2.03 -16.08
N VAL A 83 -16.58 1.31 -14.97
CA VAL A 83 -15.97 1.83 -13.74
C VAL A 83 -14.51 2.18 -14.00
N MET A 84 -13.73 1.32 -14.67
CA MET A 84 -12.33 1.59 -15.00
C MET A 84 -12.15 2.87 -15.83
N GLN A 85 -12.97 3.08 -16.86
CA GLN A 85 -12.86 4.27 -17.71
C GLN A 85 -13.10 5.57 -16.94
N TRP A 86 -14.15 5.61 -16.09
CA TRP A 86 -14.41 6.75 -15.22
C TRP A 86 -13.31 6.99 -14.19
N LEU A 87 -12.73 5.93 -13.65
CA LEU A 87 -11.63 6.02 -12.68
C LEU A 87 -10.35 6.57 -13.31
N LEU A 88 -10.01 6.14 -14.51
CA LEU A 88 -8.84 6.64 -15.22
C LEU A 88 -9.03 8.11 -15.63
N LEU A 89 -10.25 8.51 -16.01
CA LEU A 89 -10.57 9.91 -16.25
C LEU A 89 -10.45 10.73 -14.96
N LEU A 90 -11.02 10.26 -13.86
CA LEU A 90 -10.91 10.88 -12.55
C LEU A 90 -9.45 11.04 -12.12
N HIS A 91 -8.65 9.98 -12.30
CA HIS A 91 -7.22 9.99 -12.01
C HIS A 91 -6.48 11.05 -12.85
N ALA A 92 -6.72 11.08 -14.17
CA ALA A 92 -6.10 12.05 -15.05
C ALA A 92 -6.47 13.50 -14.70
N VAL A 93 -7.76 13.76 -14.45
CA VAL A 93 -8.25 15.08 -14.02
C VAL A 93 -7.59 15.47 -12.69
N THR A 94 -7.50 14.56 -11.73
CA THR A 94 -6.85 14.81 -10.44
C THR A 94 -5.38 15.19 -10.61
N LEU A 95 -4.63 14.50 -11.50
CA LEU A 95 -3.23 14.82 -11.77
C LEU A 95 -3.05 16.19 -12.45
N VAL A 96 -3.93 16.54 -13.38
CA VAL A 96 -3.93 17.87 -14.00
C VAL A 96 -4.23 18.95 -12.96
N LEU A 97 -5.18 18.72 -12.06
CA LEU A 97 -5.49 19.66 -10.99
C LEU A 97 -4.35 19.83 -9.99
N PHE A 98 -3.52 18.80 -9.73
CA PHE A 98 -2.30 18.96 -8.94
C PHE A 98 -1.26 19.88 -9.58
N MET A 99 -1.27 20.00 -10.90
CA MET A 99 -0.36 20.91 -11.62
C MET A 99 -0.86 22.34 -11.62
N MET A 100 -2.16 22.53 -11.71
CA MET A 100 -2.80 23.85 -11.87
C MET A 100 -3.28 24.47 -10.55
N GLY A 101 -3.50 23.61 -9.54
CA GLY A 101 -4.07 24.02 -8.25
C GLY A 101 -3.03 24.55 -7.28
N ASP A 102 -3.47 25.47 -6.43
CA ASP A 102 -2.69 25.93 -5.29
C ASP A 102 -2.54 24.85 -4.24
N VAL A 103 -1.54 24.99 -3.38
CA VAL A 103 -1.19 24.00 -2.33
C VAL A 103 -2.36 23.73 -1.38
N GLU A 104 -3.23 24.71 -1.17
CA GLU A 104 -4.46 24.59 -0.36
C GLU A 104 -5.44 23.54 -0.91
N ALA A 105 -5.45 23.32 -2.21
CA ALA A 105 -6.29 22.32 -2.85
C ALA A 105 -5.76 20.86 -2.67
N TYR A 106 -4.49 20.69 -2.30
CA TYR A 106 -3.84 19.39 -2.27
C TYR A 106 -4.49 18.39 -1.32
N LEU A 107 -5.05 18.84 -0.20
CA LEU A 107 -5.80 17.98 0.73
C LEU A 107 -6.96 17.28 0.00
N TRP A 108 -7.77 18.06 -0.71
CA TRP A 108 -8.95 17.54 -1.43
C TRP A 108 -8.57 16.71 -2.63
N LEU A 109 -7.51 17.09 -3.33
CA LEU A 109 -6.99 16.34 -4.47
C LEU A 109 -6.40 14.99 -4.01
N ARG A 110 -5.75 14.93 -2.85
CA ARG A 110 -5.27 13.68 -2.24
C ARG A 110 -6.43 12.79 -1.83
N ALA A 111 -7.49 13.33 -1.24
CA ALA A 111 -8.70 12.59 -0.94
C ALA A 111 -9.33 12.03 -2.24
N LEU A 112 -9.43 12.84 -3.29
CA LEU A 112 -9.96 12.42 -4.60
C LEU A 112 -9.10 11.35 -5.27
N GLN A 113 -7.78 11.44 -5.16
CA GLN A 113 -6.85 10.40 -5.60
C GLN A 113 -7.07 9.09 -4.82
N GLY A 114 -7.37 9.17 -3.52
CA GLY A 114 -7.74 8.02 -2.69
C GLY A 114 -9.00 7.32 -3.20
N VAL A 115 -10.02 8.08 -3.62
CA VAL A 115 -11.22 7.53 -4.29
C VAL A 115 -10.81 6.71 -5.52
N ALA A 116 -10.07 7.32 -6.43
CA ALA A 116 -9.62 6.65 -7.66
C ALA A 116 -8.85 5.36 -7.36
N THR A 117 -7.96 5.40 -6.37
CA THR A 117 -7.10 4.24 -6.01
C THR A 117 -7.89 3.11 -5.36
N ALA A 118 -8.84 3.40 -4.46
CA ALA A 118 -9.67 2.40 -3.83
C ALA A 118 -10.42 1.55 -4.86
N PHE A 119 -11.05 2.22 -5.81
CA PHE A 119 -11.80 1.54 -6.88
C PHE A 119 -10.88 0.87 -7.90
N PHE A 120 -9.80 1.53 -8.32
CA PHE A 120 -8.85 0.99 -9.29
C PHE A 120 -8.24 -0.32 -8.82
N SER A 121 -7.73 -0.37 -7.59
CA SER A 121 -7.10 -1.58 -7.04
C SER A 121 -8.07 -2.76 -6.99
N MET A 122 -9.34 -2.52 -6.61
CA MET A 122 -10.38 -3.56 -6.58
C MET A 122 -10.75 -4.02 -8.00
N THR A 123 -10.92 -3.09 -8.94
CA THR A 123 -11.25 -3.40 -10.33
C THR A 123 -10.16 -4.24 -11.00
N MET A 124 -8.90 -3.90 -10.77
CA MET A 124 -7.75 -4.63 -11.33
C MET A 124 -7.65 -6.05 -10.78
N GLN A 125 -7.76 -6.22 -9.47
CA GLN A 125 -7.70 -7.54 -8.84
C GLN A 125 -8.88 -8.42 -9.27
N ALA A 126 -10.10 -7.88 -9.29
CA ALA A 126 -11.28 -8.59 -9.77
C ALA A 126 -11.12 -9.01 -11.24
N GLY A 127 -10.66 -8.11 -12.12
CA GLY A 127 -10.45 -8.37 -13.52
C GLY A 127 -9.41 -9.48 -13.79
N ILE A 128 -8.35 -9.54 -12.97
CA ILE A 128 -7.34 -10.60 -13.06
C ILE A 128 -7.93 -11.95 -12.66
N VAL A 129 -8.65 -11.99 -11.52
CA VAL A 129 -9.27 -13.23 -11.01
C VAL A 129 -10.33 -13.77 -11.97
N GLU A 130 -11.11 -12.91 -12.63
CA GLU A 130 -12.16 -13.33 -13.57
C GLU A 130 -11.62 -13.85 -14.89
N LYS A 131 -10.47 -13.32 -15.35
CA LYS A 131 -9.90 -13.69 -16.67
C LYS A 131 -9.00 -14.91 -16.64
N LEU A 132 -8.48 -15.29 -15.48
CA LEU A 132 -7.53 -16.40 -15.32
C LEU A 132 -8.20 -17.65 -14.77
N GLU A 133 -7.73 -18.81 -15.24
CA GLU A 133 -8.06 -20.10 -14.63
C GLU A 133 -7.53 -20.14 -13.19
N ASP A 134 -8.17 -20.93 -12.32
CA ASP A 134 -7.84 -21.02 -10.89
C ASP A 134 -6.35 -21.29 -10.62
N LYS A 135 -5.73 -22.15 -11.44
CA LYS A 135 -4.29 -22.47 -11.36
C LYS A 135 -3.36 -21.29 -11.64
N ASP A 136 -3.80 -20.33 -12.47
CA ASP A 136 -3.00 -19.19 -12.94
C ASP A 136 -3.29 -17.89 -12.16
N ARG A 137 -4.37 -17.85 -11.36
CA ARG A 137 -4.78 -16.67 -10.58
C ARG A 137 -3.70 -16.19 -9.63
N ALA A 138 -3.03 -17.12 -8.94
CA ALA A 138 -1.95 -16.78 -8.01
C ALA A 138 -0.78 -16.09 -8.73
N GLN A 139 -0.42 -16.56 -9.92
CA GLN A 139 0.61 -15.94 -10.74
C GLN A 139 0.18 -14.55 -11.23
N GLY A 140 -1.05 -14.41 -11.72
CA GLY A 140 -1.58 -13.12 -12.19
C GLY A 140 -1.61 -12.06 -11.08
N LEU A 141 -2.08 -12.40 -9.89
CA LEU A 141 -2.09 -11.51 -8.72
C LEU A 141 -0.67 -11.17 -8.25
N SER A 142 0.25 -12.12 -8.31
CA SER A 142 1.66 -11.89 -7.99
C SER A 142 2.30 -10.88 -8.94
N MET A 143 2.06 -11.02 -10.26
CA MET A 143 2.53 -10.07 -11.27
C MET A 143 1.91 -8.68 -11.07
N TYR A 144 0.61 -8.59 -10.81
CA TYR A 144 -0.05 -7.33 -10.46
C TYR A 144 0.64 -6.67 -9.27
N THR A 145 0.86 -7.41 -8.18
CA THR A 145 1.53 -6.89 -6.98
C THR A 145 2.94 -6.40 -7.28
N LEU A 146 3.68 -7.11 -8.12
CA LEU A 146 5.01 -6.67 -8.56
C LEU A 146 4.92 -5.32 -9.29
N PHE A 147 4.04 -5.19 -10.26
CA PHE A 147 3.90 -3.97 -11.06
C PHE A 147 3.34 -2.78 -10.27
N THR A 148 2.61 -3.01 -9.19
CA THR A 148 2.18 -1.92 -8.28
C THR A 148 3.30 -1.46 -7.35
N MET A 149 4.32 -2.27 -7.12
CA MET A 149 5.43 -1.97 -6.22
C MET A 149 6.65 -1.38 -6.93
N VAL A 150 6.94 -1.82 -8.15
CA VAL A 150 8.09 -1.31 -8.92
C VAL A 150 8.09 0.23 -9.03
N PRO A 151 6.95 0.91 -9.22
CA PRO A 151 6.92 2.37 -9.20
C PRO A 151 7.46 2.99 -7.91
N SER A 152 7.14 2.41 -6.75
CA SER A 152 7.62 2.94 -5.47
C SER A 152 9.13 2.83 -5.26
N LEU A 153 9.83 2.14 -6.15
CA LEU A 153 11.28 2.00 -6.15
C LEU A 153 11.97 2.98 -7.11
N ILE A 154 11.40 3.14 -8.30
CA ILE A 154 12.02 3.91 -9.38
C ILE A 154 11.59 5.38 -9.32
N ILE A 155 10.31 5.62 -9.11
CA ILE A 155 9.72 6.96 -9.20
C ILE A 155 10.22 7.92 -8.11
N PRO A 156 10.44 7.52 -6.84
CA PRO A 156 10.99 8.41 -5.83
C PRO A 156 12.34 9.00 -6.22
N ILE A 157 13.21 8.22 -6.87
CA ILE A 157 14.52 8.69 -7.34
C ILE A 157 14.32 9.80 -8.38
N LEU A 158 13.45 9.57 -9.36
CA LEU A 158 13.13 10.57 -10.39
C LEU A 158 12.45 11.81 -9.78
N ALA A 159 11.57 11.62 -8.80
CA ALA A 159 10.88 12.70 -8.12
C ALA A 159 11.84 13.62 -7.35
N ILE A 160 12.81 13.05 -6.63
CA ILE A 160 13.86 13.83 -5.95
C ILE A 160 14.74 14.57 -6.97
N GLN A 161 15.18 13.91 -8.04
CA GLN A 161 15.97 14.56 -9.08
C GLN A 161 15.22 15.73 -9.75
N ILE A 162 13.92 15.57 -9.99
CA ILE A 162 13.05 16.64 -10.50
C ILE A 162 13.01 17.80 -9.51
N TRP A 163 12.84 17.51 -8.23
CA TRP A 163 12.81 18.51 -7.17
C TRP A 163 14.14 19.28 -7.09
N GLU A 164 15.27 18.58 -7.02
CA GLU A 164 16.61 19.17 -6.94
C GLU A 164 17.00 19.98 -8.20
N SER A 165 16.47 19.61 -9.37
CA SER A 165 16.73 20.34 -10.62
C SER A 165 16.12 21.74 -10.64
N SER A 166 15.19 22.06 -9.73
CA SER A 166 14.41 23.31 -9.66
C SER A 166 13.69 23.67 -10.97
N ARG A 167 13.48 22.70 -11.86
CA ARG A 167 12.80 22.88 -13.15
C ARG A 167 11.38 22.33 -13.09
N GLU A 168 10.40 23.18 -12.84
CA GLU A 168 8.98 22.81 -12.78
C GLU A 168 8.46 22.10 -14.04
N ILE A 169 9.08 22.36 -15.20
CA ILE A 169 8.69 21.73 -16.46
C ILE A 169 8.77 20.19 -16.37
N TRP A 170 9.76 19.63 -15.70
CA TRP A 170 9.91 18.18 -15.57
C TRP A 170 8.82 17.55 -14.73
N PHE A 171 8.38 18.24 -13.67
CA PHE A 171 7.22 17.79 -12.89
C PHE A 171 5.95 17.79 -13.75
N THR A 172 5.73 18.86 -14.49
CA THR A 172 4.60 18.99 -15.42
C THR A 172 4.59 17.88 -16.47
N VAL A 173 5.74 17.63 -17.13
CA VAL A 173 5.87 16.56 -18.13
C VAL A 173 5.60 15.18 -17.52
N LEU A 174 6.13 14.92 -16.32
CA LEU A 174 5.88 13.67 -15.61
C LEU A 174 4.38 13.48 -15.31
N MET A 175 3.71 14.50 -14.77
CA MET A 175 2.29 14.44 -14.43
C MET A 175 1.39 14.29 -15.66
N ILE A 176 1.67 15.00 -16.75
CA ILE A 176 0.94 14.83 -18.01
C ILE A 176 1.13 13.40 -18.56
N GLY A 177 2.35 12.89 -18.55
CA GLY A 177 2.62 11.52 -18.97
C GLY A 177 1.85 10.49 -18.14
N LEU A 178 1.88 10.62 -16.83
CA LEU A 178 1.18 9.74 -15.89
C LEU A 178 -0.35 9.91 -15.91
N ALA A 179 -0.87 11.04 -16.40
CA ALA A 179 -2.30 11.26 -16.63
C ALA A 179 -2.76 10.65 -17.96
N ALA A 180 -2.02 10.92 -19.05
CA ALA A 180 -2.40 10.54 -20.40
C ALA A 180 -2.19 9.04 -20.70
N LEU A 181 -1.04 8.47 -20.33
CA LEU A 181 -0.72 7.09 -20.66
C LEU A 181 -1.70 6.06 -20.08
N PRO A 182 -2.13 6.15 -18.80
CA PRO A 182 -3.15 5.25 -18.26
C PRO A 182 -4.49 5.36 -18.99
N LEU A 183 -4.92 6.57 -19.37
CA LEU A 183 -6.13 6.77 -20.17
C LEU A 183 -6.04 6.06 -21.53
N LEU A 184 -4.95 6.26 -22.26
CA LEU A 184 -4.74 5.69 -23.59
C LEU A 184 -4.66 4.16 -23.55
N ILE A 185 -4.00 3.58 -22.56
CA ILE A 185 -3.85 2.14 -22.40
C ILE A 185 -5.15 1.53 -21.87
N GLY A 186 -5.76 2.14 -20.86
CA GLY A 186 -6.95 1.60 -20.20
C GLY A 186 -8.20 1.61 -21.08
N TYR A 187 -8.31 2.54 -22.02
CA TYR A 187 -9.45 2.61 -22.93
C TYR A 187 -9.53 1.41 -23.90
N ARG A 188 -8.40 0.74 -24.15
CA ARG A 188 -8.29 -0.40 -25.09
C ARG A 188 -8.23 -1.77 -24.38
N VAL A 189 -8.46 -1.81 -23.08
CA VAL A 189 -8.42 -3.08 -22.33
C VAL A 189 -9.78 -3.76 -22.43
N ASP A 190 -9.86 -4.85 -23.21
CA ASP A 190 -11.04 -5.70 -23.27
C ASP A 190 -11.27 -6.39 -21.92
N GLN A 191 -12.45 -6.19 -21.35
CA GLN A 191 -12.85 -6.85 -20.11
C GLN A 191 -13.98 -7.87 -20.37
N PRO A 192 -13.99 -9.01 -19.66
CA PRO A 192 -15.01 -10.02 -19.87
C PRO A 192 -16.40 -9.53 -19.46
N ARG A 193 -17.41 -10.00 -20.18
CA ARG A 193 -18.81 -9.87 -19.75
C ARG A 193 -19.02 -10.73 -18.51
N ARG A 194 -19.54 -10.15 -17.45
CA ARG A 194 -19.74 -10.78 -16.18
C ARG A 194 -21.11 -11.43 -16.04
N THR A 195 -21.15 -12.62 -15.45
CA THR A 195 -22.29 -13.12 -14.66
C THR A 195 -22.21 -12.49 -13.27
N VAL A 196 -23.16 -11.60 -12.98
CA VAL A 196 -23.25 -10.87 -11.72
C VAL A 196 -23.58 -11.85 -10.60
N GLN A 197 -22.61 -12.15 -9.76
CA GLN A 197 -22.88 -12.79 -8.47
C GLN A 197 -23.37 -11.71 -7.50
N ASN A 198 -24.70 -11.69 -7.26
CA ASN A 198 -25.38 -10.74 -6.39
C ASN A 198 -25.00 -10.94 -4.92
N GLN A 199 -23.79 -10.56 -4.54
CA GLN A 199 -23.48 -10.33 -3.13
C GLN A 199 -23.48 -8.81 -2.87
N SER A 200 -24.64 -8.28 -2.53
CA SER A 200 -24.80 -6.89 -2.12
C SER A 200 -24.26 -6.70 -0.70
N TYR A 201 -23.01 -6.32 -0.60
CA TYR A 201 -22.42 -5.87 0.67
C TYR A 201 -22.94 -4.47 1.01
N THR A 202 -23.60 -4.32 2.14
CA THR A 202 -24.15 -3.02 2.59
C THR A 202 -23.16 -2.35 3.56
N LEU A 203 -23.17 -1.00 3.66
CA LEU A 203 -22.44 -0.28 4.71
C LEU A 203 -22.73 -0.85 6.12
N ARG A 204 -23.95 -1.30 6.34
CA ARG A 204 -24.37 -1.97 7.56
C ARG A 204 -23.59 -3.28 7.81
N ASP A 205 -23.29 -4.04 6.76
CA ASP A 205 -22.50 -5.26 6.86
C ASP A 205 -21.03 -4.94 7.15
N MET A 206 -20.52 -3.81 6.66
CA MET A 206 -19.20 -3.31 7.02
C MET A 206 -19.10 -3.01 8.53
N PHE A 207 -20.05 -2.24 9.07
CA PHE A 207 -20.07 -1.95 10.52
C PHE A 207 -20.30 -3.19 11.37
N ARG A 208 -21.12 -4.15 10.90
CA ARG A 208 -21.31 -5.43 11.55
C ARG A 208 -20.03 -6.27 11.52
N SER A 209 -19.27 -6.16 10.47
CA SER A 209 -17.99 -6.84 10.31
C SER A 209 -16.89 -6.24 11.20
N PHE A 210 -16.89 -4.93 11.48
CA PHE A 210 -15.99 -4.34 12.49
C PHE A 210 -16.15 -5.00 13.88
N ARG A 211 -17.36 -5.42 14.22
CA ARG A 211 -17.60 -6.21 15.45
C ARG A 211 -16.96 -7.62 15.39
N ALA A 212 -16.77 -8.17 14.20
CA ALA A 212 -16.13 -9.48 14.02
C ALA A 212 -14.62 -9.44 14.29
N ILE A 213 -13.95 -8.29 14.13
CA ILE A 213 -12.52 -8.13 14.52
C ILE A 213 -12.33 -8.51 15.99
N TRP A 214 -13.20 -7.99 16.86
CA TRP A 214 -13.09 -8.21 18.31
C TRP A 214 -13.36 -9.66 18.72
N ARG A 215 -13.98 -10.46 17.85
CA ARG A 215 -14.31 -11.87 18.10
C ARG A 215 -13.23 -12.84 17.63
N SER A 216 -12.32 -12.41 16.77
CA SER A 216 -11.24 -13.24 16.22
C SER A 216 -9.89 -12.75 16.71
N THR A 217 -9.30 -13.43 17.69
CA THR A 217 -7.95 -13.09 18.20
C THR A 217 -6.90 -13.00 17.10
N PRO A 218 -6.80 -13.95 16.13
CA PRO A 218 -5.86 -13.85 15.03
C PRO A 218 -6.02 -12.58 14.20
N LEU A 219 -7.26 -12.21 13.87
CA LEU A 219 -7.54 -11.01 13.10
C LEU A 219 -7.23 -9.74 13.89
N LEU A 220 -7.63 -9.70 15.17
CA LEU A 220 -7.40 -8.55 16.05
C LEU A 220 -5.91 -8.25 16.21
N ILE A 221 -5.11 -9.27 16.56
CA ILE A 221 -3.67 -9.09 16.78
C ILE A 221 -2.95 -8.75 15.48
N SER A 222 -3.23 -9.46 14.39
CA SER A 222 -2.64 -9.15 13.08
C SER A 222 -2.99 -7.73 12.61
N SER A 223 -4.25 -7.29 12.83
CA SER A 223 -4.70 -5.94 12.47
C SER A 223 -4.04 -4.87 13.33
N ALA A 224 -3.89 -5.10 14.64
CA ALA A 224 -3.21 -4.16 15.54
C ALA A 224 -1.71 -4.03 15.18
N VAL A 225 -1.02 -5.15 14.97
CA VAL A 225 0.38 -5.17 14.54
C VAL A 225 0.55 -4.44 13.21
N MET A 226 -0.35 -4.69 12.26
CA MET A 226 -0.29 -4.04 10.95
C MET A 226 -0.58 -2.54 11.04
N LEU A 227 -1.50 -2.12 11.90
CA LEU A 227 -1.83 -0.72 12.14
C LEU A 227 -0.60 0.04 12.66
N PHE A 228 0.10 -0.47 13.68
CA PHE A 228 1.30 0.15 14.20
C PHE A 228 2.43 0.17 13.17
N ALA A 229 2.69 -0.95 12.49
CA ALA A 229 3.73 -1.03 11.46
C ALA A 229 3.45 -0.07 10.29
N SER A 230 2.20 0.00 9.81
CA SER A 230 1.84 0.90 8.72
C SER A 230 1.83 2.37 9.14
N CYS A 231 1.57 2.68 10.41
CA CYS A 231 1.75 4.03 10.95
C CYS A 231 3.22 4.48 10.83
N VAL A 232 4.15 3.61 11.20
CA VAL A 232 5.60 3.85 11.04
C VAL A 232 5.98 4.01 9.56
N PHE A 233 5.43 3.17 8.67
CA PHE A 233 5.70 3.28 7.24
C PHE A 233 5.12 4.57 6.64
N GLY A 234 3.93 4.99 7.04
CA GLY A 234 3.30 6.23 6.60
C GLY A 234 4.06 7.47 7.07
N ALA A 235 4.51 7.49 8.32
CA ALA A 235 5.36 8.54 8.86
C ALA A 235 6.68 8.66 8.08
N THR A 236 7.35 7.52 7.86
CA THR A 236 8.60 7.48 7.10
C THR A 236 8.40 7.95 5.66
N ALA A 237 7.36 7.47 4.99
CA ALA A 237 7.08 7.87 3.61
C ALA A 237 6.79 9.37 3.45
N THR A 238 6.14 9.99 4.45
CA THR A 238 5.77 11.40 4.43
C THR A 238 6.92 12.31 4.83
N PHE A 239 7.58 12.02 5.95
CA PHE A 239 8.48 12.96 6.61
C PHE A 239 9.98 12.69 6.39
N LEU A 240 10.38 11.51 5.92
CA LEU A 240 11.78 11.21 5.66
C LEU A 240 12.39 12.15 4.59
N PRO A 241 11.73 12.39 3.42
CA PRO A 241 12.28 13.32 2.43
C PRO A 241 12.45 14.74 3.00
N LEU A 242 11.46 15.23 3.73
CA LEU A 242 11.47 16.54 4.38
C LEU A 242 12.63 16.67 5.37
N TYR A 243 12.76 15.68 6.26
CA TYR A 243 13.81 15.66 7.28
C TYR A 243 15.22 15.65 6.68
N MET A 244 15.44 14.82 5.66
CA MET A 244 16.76 14.75 5.01
C MET A 244 17.11 16.02 4.23
N VAL A 245 16.12 16.64 3.57
CA VAL A 245 16.32 17.92 2.87
C VAL A 245 16.57 19.04 3.88
N SER A 246 15.83 19.12 4.98
CA SER A 246 15.99 20.17 5.98
C SER A 246 17.32 20.12 6.73
N THR A 247 17.85 18.92 6.98
CA THR A 247 19.13 18.76 7.70
C THR A 247 20.35 18.77 6.80
N GLY A 248 20.21 18.39 5.53
CA GLY A 248 21.31 18.27 4.57
C GLY A 248 22.37 17.19 4.91
N HIS A 249 22.15 16.36 5.96
CA HIS A 249 23.12 15.35 6.39
C HIS A 249 23.09 14.07 5.56
N ALA A 250 22.03 13.82 4.81
CA ALA A 250 21.87 12.63 3.99
C ALA A 250 20.98 12.90 2.76
N SER A 251 21.17 12.14 1.69
CA SER A 251 20.32 12.20 0.50
C SER A 251 19.11 11.31 0.64
N ALA A 252 17.92 11.88 0.56
CA ALA A 252 16.66 11.13 0.53
C ALA A 252 16.59 10.19 -0.68
N GLY A 253 17.11 10.60 -1.83
CA GLY A 253 17.16 9.77 -3.04
C GLY A 253 18.00 8.51 -2.84
N VAL A 254 19.20 8.63 -2.24
CA VAL A 254 20.06 7.48 -1.93
C VAL A 254 19.38 6.54 -0.92
N PHE A 255 18.78 7.09 0.12
CA PHE A 255 18.06 6.30 1.13
C PHE A 255 16.92 5.48 0.49
N LEU A 256 16.05 6.13 -0.26
CA LEU A 256 14.90 5.48 -0.92
C LEU A 256 15.34 4.45 -1.96
N THR A 257 16.48 4.68 -2.64
CA THR A 257 17.08 3.70 -3.56
C THR A 257 17.52 2.44 -2.82
N ILE A 258 18.27 2.60 -1.72
CA ILE A 258 18.73 1.46 -0.90
C ILE A 258 17.52 0.71 -0.33
N GLN A 259 16.57 1.42 0.26
CA GLN A 259 15.35 0.82 0.80
C GLN A 259 14.60 0.02 -0.26
N GLY A 260 14.43 0.61 -1.45
CA GLY A 260 13.76 -0.02 -2.58
C GLY A 260 14.47 -1.28 -3.06
N LEU A 261 15.80 -1.23 -3.22
CA LEU A 261 16.60 -2.41 -3.59
C LEU A 261 16.44 -3.53 -2.57
N VAL A 262 16.47 -3.22 -1.27
CA VAL A 262 16.27 -4.21 -0.21
C VAL A 262 14.87 -4.82 -0.31
N VAL A 263 13.83 -4.01 -0.56
CA VAL A 263 12.46 -4.52 -0.73
C VAL A 263 12.37 -5.51 -1.90
N ILE A 264 12.97 -5.18 -3.05
CA ILE A 264 13.00 -6.10 -4.21
C ILE A 264 13.73 -7.39 -3.84
N LEU A 265 14.96 -7.27 -3.37
CA LEU A 265 15.80 -8.42 -3.05
C LEU A 265 15.11 -9.35 -2.05
N CYS A 266 14.54 -8.80 -0.97
CA CYS A 266 13.81 -9.57 0.02
C CYS A 266 12.62 -10.32 -0.57
N ARG A 267 11.84 -9.68 -1.43
CA ARG A 267 10.67 -10.32 -2.06
C ARG A 267 11.06 -11.41 -3.05
N PHE A 268 12.17 -11.26 -3.77
CA PHE A 268 12.66 -12.32 -4.67
C PHE A 268 13.32 -13.47 -3.91
N VAL A 269 14.24 -13.18 -3.01
CA VAL A 269 15.06 -14.20 -2.32
C VAL A 269 14.27 -14.90 -1.22
N LEU A 270 13.49 -14.14 -0.42
CA LEU A 270 12.80 -14.67 0.76
C LEU A 270 11.36 -15.12 0.49
N ARG A 271 10.85 -15.02 -0.75
CA ARG A 271 9.48 -15.44 -1.11
C ARG A 271 9.13 -16.87 -0.66
N LYS A 272 10.11 -17.78 -0.72
CA LYS A 272 9.94 -19.20 -0.31
C LYS A 272 10.11 -19.41 1.20
N LYS A 273 10.59 -18.41 1.94
CA LYS A 273 10.81 -18.48 3.38
C LYS A 273 9.66 -17.89 4.20
N ILE A 274 8.70 -17.24 3.52
CA ILE A 274 7.45 -16.79 4.17
C ILE A 274 6.65 -18.06 4.51
N PRO A 275 6.32 -18.29 5.80
CA PRO A 275 5.54 -19.44 6.21
C PRO A 275 4.20 -19.47 5.45
N SER A 276 3.94 -20.56 4.71
CA SER A 276 2.71 -20.77 3.93
C SER A 276 1.92 -21.98 4.41
N ASP A 277 2.13 -22.35 5.68
CA ASP A 277 1.47 -23.47 6.38
C ASP A 277 0.37 -23.01 7.35
N GLY A 278 0.09 -21.69 7.42
CA GLY A 278 -0.84 -21.12 8.38
C GLY A 278 -0.30 -21.01 9.80
N SER A 279 1.01 -21.29 10.01
CA SER A 279 1.62 -21.14 11.34
C SER A 279 1.90 -19.68 11.68
N TRP A 280 1.71 -19.32 12.96
CA TRP A 280 2.11 -18.02 13.48
C TRP A 280 3.60 -18.01 13.80
N ASN A 281 4.37 -17.31 13.01
CA ASN A 281 5.81 -17.21 13.25
C ASN A 281 6.15 -15.97 14.08
N THR A 282 6.07 -16.10 15.40
CA THR A 282 6.36 -15.04 16.37
C THR A 282 7.71 -14.36 16.14
N TRP A 283 8.77 -15.17 15.94
CA TRP A 283 10.14 -14.65 15.83
C TRP A 283 10.38 -13.91 14.53
N LEU A 284 9.78 -14.34 13.43
CA LEU A 284 9.86 -13.61 12.16
C LEU A 284 9.18 -12.25 12.29
N ILE A 285 7.95 -12.20 12.80
CA ILE A 285 7.19 -10.95 12.93
C ILE A 285 7.87 -10.01 13.92
N ALA A 286 8.33 -10.53 15.08
CA ALA A 286 9.07 -9.74 16.07
C ALA A 286 10.40 -9.22 15.49
N GLY A 287 11.11 -10.03 14.72
CA GLY A 287 12.35 -9.61 14.03
C GLY A 287 12.11 -8.49 13.01
N LEU A 288 11.01 -8.54 12.24
CA LEU A 288 10.64 -7.47 11.31
C LEU A 288 10.28 -6.17 12.06
N LEU A 289 9.59 -6.27 13.19
CA LEU A 289 9.28 -5.10 14.03
C LEU A 289 10.53 -4.54 14.71
N LEU A 290 11.47 -5.40 15.10
CA LEU A 290 12.78 -4.97 15.59
C LEU A 290 13.56 -4.23 14.49
N CYS A 291 13.56 -4.73 13.26
CA CYS A 291 14.14 -4.01 12.12
C CYS A 291 13.47 -2.64 11.92
N ALA A 292 12.14 -2.55 12.00
CA ALA A 292 11.44 -1.28 11.91
C ALA A 292 11.86 -0.32 13.05
N ALA A 293 11.96 -0.82 14.29
CA ALA A 293 12.41 -0.04 15.46
C ALA A 293 13.85 0.46 15.30
N LEU A 294 14.78 -0.41 14.92
CA LEU A 294 16.18 -0.03 14.67
C LEU A 294 16.27 0.99 13.53
N GLY A 295 15.54 0.79 12.46
CA GLY A 295 15.50 1.71 11.32
C GLY A 295 15.01 3.10 11.75
N THR A 296 13.90 3.19 12.45
CA THR A 296 13.37 4.50 12.91
C THR A 296 14.22 5.14 14.01
N GLN A 297 14.84 4.35 14.89
CA GLN A 297 15.76 4.90 15.88
C GLN A 297 17.02 5.49 15.24
N MET A 298 17.55 4.86 14.19
CA MET A 298 18.66 5.43 13.42
C MET A 298 18.26 6.74 12.72
N LEU A 299 17.03 6.83 12.20
CA LEU A 299 16.51 8.09 11.65
C LEU A 299 16.38 9.17 12.72
N ALA A 300 15.95 8.82 13.94
CA ALA A 300 15.90 9.75 15.05
C ALA A 300 17.28 10.32 15.42
N LEU A 301 18.34 9.57 15.16
CA LEU A 301 19.73 9.94 15.45
C LEU A 301 20.49 10.44 14.21
N LEU A 302 19.79 10.81 13.11
CA LEU A 302 20.40 11.21 11.84
C LEU A 302 21.53 12.22 11.99
N GLU A 303 21.33 13.26 12.80
CA GLU A 303 22.30 14.34 13.01
C GLU A 303 23.60 13.87 13.70
N PHE A 304 23.52 12.78 14.47
CA PHE A 304 24.66 12.23 15.22
C PHE A 304 25.41 11.14 14.45
N ILE A 305 24.69 10.31 13.67
CA ILE A 305 25.27 9.14 13.03
C ILE A 305 25.71 9.39 11.58
N GLY A 306 25.29 10.51 10.97
CA GLY A 306 25.67 10.89 9.60
C GLY A 306 25.38 9.78 8.57
N PRO A 307 26.36 9.39 7.74
CA PRO A 307 26.16 8.42 6.66
C PRO A 307 25.69 7.02 7.12
N LEU A 308 25.89 6.66 8.38
CA LEU A 308 25.39 5.39 8.92
C LEU A 308 23.85 5.30 8.88
N VAL A 309 23.16 6.42 8.70
CA VAL A 309 21.69 6.44 8.52
C VAL A 309 21.23 5.62 7.33
N TYR A 310 22.07 5.40 6.31
CA TYR A 310 21.69 4.53 5.19
C TYR A 310 21.49 3.05 5.58
N LEU A 311 22.05 2.61 6.72
CA LEU A 311 21.75 1.29 7.28
C LEU A 311 20.27 1.20 7.74
N SER A 312 19.68 2.33 8.18
CA SER A 312 18.25 2.42 8.46
C SER A 312 17.39 2.06 7.23
N ALA A 313 17.84 2.42 6.01
CA ALA A 313 17.13 2.04 4.78
C ALA A 313 17.10 0.51 4.57
N VAL A 314 18.15 -0.19 5.01
CA VAL A 314 18.18 -1.66 4.97
C VAL A 314 17.18 -2.24 5.97
N PHE A 315 17.20 -1.81 7.22
CA PHE A 315 16.29 -2.30 8.26
C PHE A 315 14.82 -2.00 7.93
N SER A 316 14.52 -0.76 7.56
CA SER A 316 13.15 -0.37 7.18
C SER A 316 12.68 -1.08 5.90
N GLY A 317 13.59 -1.33 4.93
CA GLY A 317 13.33 -2.11 3.73
C GLY A 317 12.94 -3.56 4.04
N PHE A 318 13.63 -4.24 4.96
CA PHE A 318 13.26 -5.58 5.42
C PHE A 318 11.84 -5.61 6.02
N ALA A 319 11.54 -4.71 6.93
CA ALA A 319 10.24 -4.62 7.57
C ALA A 319 9.12 -4.37 6.54
N LEU A 320 9.31 -3.39 5.66
CA LEU A 320 8.36 -3.01 4.61
C LEU A 320 8.12 -4.16 3.60
N ALA A 321 9.17 -4.90 3.24
CA ALA A 321 9.09 -5.98 2.28
C ALA A 321 8.23 -7.14 2.76
N LEU A 322 8.36 -7.54 4.02
CA LEU A 322 7.89 -8.83 4.51
C LEU A 322 6.72 -8.75 5.49
N MET A 323 6.50 -7.62 6.18
CA MET A 323 5.44 -7.50 7.20
C MET A 323 4.05 -7.80 6.64
N TYR A 324 3.64 -7.08 5.60
CA TYR A 324 2.33 -7.26 4.98
C TYR A 324 2.13 -8.68 4.41
N PRO A 325 3.05 -9.23 3.58
CA PRO A 325 2.89 -10.59 3.06
C PRO A 325 2.81 -11.66 4.16
N THR A 326 3.62 -11.54 5.21
CA THR A 326 3.63 -12.52 6.31
C THR A 326 2.28 -12.56 7.03
N LEU A 327 1.74 -11.40 7.43
CA LEU A 327 0.45 -11.34 8.12
C LEU A 327 -0.72 -11.72 7.21
N THR A 328 -0.69 -11.30 5.94
CA THR A 328 -1.72 -11.62 4.95
C THR A 328 -1.76 -13.12 4.69
N THR A 329 -0.59 -13.76 4.50
CA THR A 329 -0.50 -15.22 4.30
C THR A 329 -1.04 -15.95 5.51
N TYR A 330 -0.60 -15.63 6.72
CA TYR A 330 -1.14 -16.22 7.95
C TYR A 330 -2.66 -16.14 8.01
N LEU A 331 -3.23 -14.95 7.85
CA LEU A 331 -4.68 -14.74 7.92
C LEU A 331 -5.44 -15.51 6.82
N SER A 332 -4.86 -15.67 5.63
CA SER A 332 -5.49 -16.41 4.54
C SER A 332 -5.73 -17.89 4.86
N PHE A 333 -4.94 -18.48 5.75
CA PHE A 333 -5.11 -19.85 6.21
C PHE A 333 -6.02 -19.97 7.45
N VAL A 334 -5.93 -18.99 8.36
CA VAL A 334 -6.61 -19.08 9.66
C VAL A 334 -8.07 -18.59 9.63
N LEU A 335 -8.40 -17.68 8.70
CA LEU A 335 -9.76 -17.13 8.63
C LEU A 335 -10.74 -18.11 7.98
N PRO A 336 -12.01 -18.16 8.47
CA PRO A 336 -13.07 -19.01 7.91
C PRO A 336 -13.30 -18.72 6.43
N ALA A 337 -13.49 -19.77 5.61
CA ALA A 337 -13.64 -19.65 4.16
C ALA A 337 -14.81 -18.73 3.76
N ASP A 338 -15.95 -18.84 4.44
CA ASP A 338 -17.18 -18.10 4.13
C ASP A 338 -17.06 -16.59 4.33
N SER A 339 -16.23 -16.15 5.28
CA SER A 339 -16.05 -14.73 5.64
C SER A 339 -14.66 -14.20 5.33
N ARG A 340 -13.78 -15.02 4.77
CA ARG A 340 -12.36 -14.70 4.55
C ARG A 340 -12.13 -13.39 3.82
N TYR A 341 -12.84 -13.17 2.69
CA TYR A 341 -12.68 -11.96 1.90
C TYR A 341 -13.00 -10.69 2.68
N VAL A 342 -14.06 -10.72 3.48
CA VAL A 342 -14.49 -9.60 4.31
C VAL A 342 -13.46 -9.29 5.40
N LEU A 343 -13.05 -10.33 6.11
CA LEU A 343 -12.10 -10.21 7.21
C LEU A 343 -10.71 -9.78 6.72
N MET A 344 -10.29 -10.24 5.54
CA MET A 344 -9.08 -9.76 4.87
C MET A 344 -9.20 -8.29 4.47
N GLY A 345 -10.38 -7.86 3.98
CA GLY A 345 -10.65 -6.45 3.70
C GLY A 345 -10.50 -5.57 4.94
N MET A 346 -10.95 -6.06 6.10
CA MET A 346 -10.80 -5.35 7.38
C MET A 346 -9.33 -5.25 7.83
N PHE A 347 -8.55 -6.31 7.64
CA PHE A 347 -7.10 -6.27 7.86
C PHE A 347 -6.43 -5.23 6.94
N MET A 348 -6.82 -5.19 5.67
CA MET A 348 -6.31 -4.16 4.73
C MET A 348 -6.71 -2.75 5.17
N SER A 349 -7.92 -2.56 5.70
CA SER A 349 -8.35 -1.27 6.25
C SER A 349 -7.50 -0.84 7.45
N SER A 350 -7.00 -1.79 8.25
CA SER A 350 -6.08 -1.48 9.35
C SER A 350 -4.72 -0.98 8.84
N TYR A 351 -4.24 -1.52 7.72
CA TYR A 351 -3.06 -1.01 7.02
C TYR A 351 -3.28 0.43 6.54
N ASP A 352 -4.39 0.69 5.82
CA ASP A 352 -4.70 2.01 5.28
C ASP A 352 -4.87 3.05 6.40
N LEU A 353 -5.55 2.67 7.50
CA LEU A 353 -5.73 3.53 8.67
C LEU A 353 -4.40 3.85 9.34
N GLY A 354 -3.54 2.85 9.58
CA GLY A 354 -2.24 3.06 10.17
C GLY A 354 -1.38 4.00 9.32
N PHE A 355 -1.32 3.78 8.01
CA PHE A 355 -0.58 4.63 7.09
C PHE A 355 -1.10 6.08 7.09
N SER A 356 -2.44 6.26 7.14
CA SER A 356 -3.07 7.57 7.28
C SER A 356 -2.69 8.27 8.60
N LEU A 357 -2.74 7.53 9.71
CA LEU A 357 -2.34 8.04 11.03
C LEU A 357 -0.84 8.39 11.09
N GLY A 358 -0.01 7.65 10.35
CA GLY A 358 1.41 7.96 10.18
C GLY A 358 1.67 9.32 9.54
N GLY A 359 0.81 9.75 8.61
CA GLY A 359 0.83 11.13 8.12
C GLY A 359 0.29 12.09 9.17
N LEU A 360 -0.97 11.94 9.52
CA LEU A 360 -1.72 12.89 10.34
C LEU A 360 -1.15 13.07 11.76
N ALA A 361 -1.07 11.98 12.54
CA ALA A 361 -0.66 12.07 13.94
C ALA A 361 0.82 12.46 14.08
N MET A 362 1.67 11.92 13.19
CA MET A 362 3.10 12.21 13.23
C MET A 362 3.40 13.62 12.73
N GLY A 363 2.59 14.19 11.83
CA GLY A 363 2.66 15.59 11.44
C GLY A 363 2.42 16.55 12.61
N LEU A 364 1.42 16.26 13.45
CA LEU A 364 1.17 17.01 14.68
C LEU A 364 2.35 16.93 15.66
N ILE A 365 3.00 15.76 15.76
CA ILE A 365 4.17 15.57 16.62
C ILE A 365 5.35 16.38 16.10
N VAL A 366 5.64 16.33 14.80
CA VAL A 366 6.75 17.10 14.21
C VAL A 366 6.53 18.59 14.41
N GLN A 367 5.31 19.07 14.19
CA GLN A 367 4.96 20.51 14.35
C GLN A 367 5.21 21.01 15.78
N ASN A 368 4.90 20.18 16.79
CA ASN A 368 5.00 20.59 18.20
C ASN A 368 6.35 20.19 18.86
N SER A 369 7.21 19.46 18.14
CA SER A 369 8.50 19.02 18.68
C SER A 369 9.59 18.98 17.61
N SER A 370 9.92 17.79 17.07
CA SER A 370 10.95 17.62 16.04
C SER A 370 10.78 16.32 15.27
N TYR A 371 11.46 16.21 14.11
CA TYR A 371 11.56 14.96 13.36
C TYR A 371 12.20 13.83 14.18
N SER A 372 13.24 14.13 14.96
CA SER A 372 13.91 13.17 15.85
C SER A 372 12.94 12.58 16.87
N THR A 373 12.14 13.43 17.53
CA THR A 373 11.09 13.00 18.47
C THR A 373 10.04 12.12 17.77
N MET A 374 9.60 12.51 16.60
CA MET A 374 8.63 11.74 15.80
C MET A 374 9.16 10.34 15.47
N PHE A 375 10.41 10.22 14.99
CA PHE A 375 11.01 8.92 14.70
C PHE A 375 11.26 8.08 15.96
N THR A 376 11.55 8.71 17.11
CA THR A 376 11.62 8.01 18.41
C THR A 376 10.25 7.44 18.80
N ILE A 377 9.16 8.17 18.58
CA ILE A 377 7.80 7.66 18.80
C ILE A 377 7.49 6.50 17.84
N CYS A 378 7.91 6.57 16.57
CA CYS A 378 7.80 5.45 15.64
C CYS A 378 8.55 4.20 16.13
N THR A 379 9.72 4.40 16.76
CA THR A 379 10.45 3.30 17.40
C THR A 379 9.64 2.68 18.54
N LEU A 380 9.06 3.50 19.42
CA LEU A 380 8.21 3.03 20.52
C LEU A 380 6.97 2.26 19.99
N LEU A 381 6.31 2.75 18.94
CA LEU A 381 5.18 2.04 18.31
C LEU A 381 5.61 0.67 17.77
N SER A 382 6.77 0.56 17.15
CA SER A 382 7.32 -0.71 16.67
C SER A 382 7.61 -1.68 17.82
N VAL A 383 8.16 -1.17 18.94
CA VAL A 383 8.42 -1.95 20.15
C VAL A 383 7.12 -2.41 20.80
N VAL A 384 6.11 -1.54 20.90
CA VAL A 384 4.77 -1.92 21.40
C VAL A 384 4.15 -3.01 20.55
N ALA A 385 4.22 -2.90 19.22
CA ALA A 385 3.74 -3.93 18.31
C ALA A 385 4.51 -5.26 18.52
N MET A 386 5.82 -5.21 18.73
CA MET A 386 6.65 -6.38 19.02
C MET A 386 6.24 -7.03 20.35
N MET A 387 5.99 -6.25 21.39
CA MET A 387 5.49 -6.76 22.67
C MET A 387 4.14 -7.46 22.50
N LEU A 388 3.21 -6.90 21.72
CA LEU A 388 1.93 -7.54 21.43
C LEU A 388 2.13 -8.93 20.79
N VAL A 389 3.03 -9.03 19.81
CA VAL A 389 3.33 -10.31 19.15
C VAL A 389 3.85 -11.36 20.15
N VAL A 390 4.74 -10.96 21.06
CA VAL A 390 5.33 -11.87 22.06
C VAL A 390 4.33 -12.26 23.15
N ILE A 391 3.56 -11.30 23.68
CA ILE A 391 2.57 -11.54 24.75
C ILE A 391 1.47 -12.51 24.26
N PHE A 392 0.97 -12.31 23.05
CA PHE A 392 -0.10 -13.14 22.49
C PHE A 392 0.40 -14.41 21.79
N ARG A 393 1.71 -14.69 21.83
CA ARG A 393 2.35 -15.84 21.18
C ARG A 393 1.60 -17.14 21.42
N LYS A 394 1.39 -17.52 22.68
CA LYS A 394 0.73 -18.79 23.05
C LYS A 394 -0.68 -18.91 22.47
N ARG A 395 -1.47 -17.84 22.48
CA ARG A 395 -2.83 -17.83 21.91
C ARG A 395 -2.83 -17.95 20.38
N MET A 396 -1.83 -17.38 19.74
CA MET A 396 -1.71 -17.40 18.27
C MET A 396 -1.19 -18.77 17.79
N GLU A 397 -0.31 -19.42 18.55
CA GLU A 397 0.23 -20.75 18.26
C GLU A 397 -0.78 -21.88 18.60
N SER A 398 -1.53 -21.79 19.72
CA SER A 398 -2.50 -22.81 20.13
C SER A 398 -3.77 -22.85 19.28
N GLY A 399 -4.23 -21.73 18.75
CA GLY A 399 -5.37 -21.67 17.82
C GLY A 399 -5.14 -22.44 16.51
N ASN A 400 -3.91 -22.77 16.17
CA ASN A 400 -3.55 -23.63 15.03
C ASN A 400 -3.60 -25.13 15.35
N GLY A 401 -3.27 -25.52 16.59
CA GLY A 401 -3.23 -26.93 17.00
C GLY A 401 -4.61 -27.60 17.00
N GLU A 402 -5.64 -26.91 17.48
CA GLU A 402 -7.01 -27.44 17.52
C GLU A 402 -7.63 -27.63 16.12
N ARG A 403 -7.25 -26.81 15.13
CA ARG A 403 -7.79 -26.91 13.76
C ARG A 403 -7.09 -27.96 12.90
N LEU A 404 -5.82 -28.22 13.12
CA LEU A 404 -5.08 -29.30 12.43
C LEU A 404 -5.52 -30.68 12.95
N SER A 405 -5.98 -30.78 14.21
CA SER A 405 -6.52 -32.04 14.78
C SER A 405 -7.94 -32.36 14.33
N THR A 406 -8.72 -31.38 13.86
CA THR A 406 -10.09 -31.58 13.33
C THR A 406 -10.14 -31.73 11.80
N ALA A 407 -9.02 -31.58 11.11
CA ALA A 407 -8.93 -31.75 9.65
C ALA A 407 -8.32 -33.11 9.23
N ASN A 408 -7.87 -33.93 10.18
CA ASN A 408 -7.51 -35.35 10.03
C ASN A 408 -8.64 -36.22 10.59
#